data_6917cf76a452b5d61b698b8657c90396
#
_entry.id   6917cf76a452b5d61b698b8657c90396
#
_cell.length_a   1.000
_cell.length_b   1.000
_cell.length_c   1.000
_cell.angle_alpha   90.00
_cell.angle_beta   90.00
_cell.angle_gamma   90.00
#
_symmetry.space_group_name_H-M   'P 1'
#
loop_
_entity.id
_entity.type
_entity.pdbx_description
1 polymer ?
#
loop_
_entity_poly.entity_id
_entity_poly.type
_entity_poly.pdbx_seq_one_letter_code
_entity_poly.pdbx_strand_id
1 'polypeptide(L)'
;MLGKNFEVIIDGQAYGRNSRFSAPLYCAHVSNQDSPLYKKKVYVISNRDVGTHLYGKVIAVANKGMGSREKVVMAPLNSIYYSPEIRCRLSRIRNIGPYKLYCLYEKSCGAVIYKVEDNERKYLLVKNRNAKHWGFPKGHIEVGESEKDTAKREVKEETGLDITILDGFRKTGVYRPFGKIKKLVVIFVGKAKNGQVKVQNSEIEGYKWLNYK
;
A
#
# COMPACT_ATOMS: atom_id res chain seq x y z
N MET A 1 12.97 13.80 -0.26
CA MET A 1 12.88 13.37 1.14
C MET A 1 12.62 11.88 1.30
N LEU A 2 11.59 11.35 0.61
CA LEU A 2 11.22 9.93 0.67
C LEU A 2 12.41 9.01 0.40
N GLY A 3 12.63 8.02 1.28
CA GLY A 3 13.74 7.06 1.20
C GLY A 3 15.09 7.54 1.72
N LYS A 4 15.23 8.81 2.12
CA LYS A 4 16.44 9.33 2.76
C LYS A 4 16.45 9.02 4.26
N ASN A 5 17.63 8.92 4.84
CA ASN A 5 17.83 8.65 6.25
C ASN A 5 18.17 9.95 6.99
N PHE A 6 17.70 10.04 8.25
CA PHE A 6 17.96 11.18 9.14
C PHE A 6 18.04 10.68 10.57
N GLU A 7 18.75 11.43 11.39
CA GLU A 7 18.69 11.31 12.83
C GLU A 7 17.60 12.22 13.38
N VAL A 8 16.81 11.72 14.31
CA VAL A 8 15.74 12.46 14.99
C VAL A 8 15.78 12.21 16.49
N ILE A 9 15.37 13.21 17.25
CA ILE A 9 15.15 13.15 18.69
C ILE A 9 13.69 12.83 18.93
N ILE A 10 13.41 11.87 19.79
CA ILE A 10 12.04 11.43 20.13
C ILE A 10 11.51 12.29 21.26
N ASP A 11 10.42 13.00 21.01
CA ASP A 11 9.74 13.87 21.99
C ASP A 11 8.81 13.09 22.91
N GLY A 12 8.31 11.93 22.47
CA GLY A 12 7.38 11.09 23.19
C GLY A 12 6.35 10.45 22.27
N GLN A 13 5.38 9.74 22.85
CA GLN A 13 4.29 9.12 22.09
C GLN A 13 3.27 10.18 21.63
N ALA A 14 2.84 10.08 20.37
CA ALA A 14 1.89 11.00 19.74
C ALA A 14 0.46 10.90 20.29
N TYR A 15 0.14 9.81 21.01
CA TYR A 15 -1.14 9.57 21.67
C TYR A 15 -0.92 8.79 22.98
N GLY A 16 -1.83 9.01 23.98
CA GLY A 16 -1.69 8.45 25.32
C GLY A 16 -1.70 6.92 25.36
N ARG A 17 -1.13 6.37 26.43
CA ARG A 17 -0.88 4.93 26.70
C ARG A 17 -2.13 4.03 26.71
N ASN A 18 -3.34 4.56 26.65
CA ASN A 18 -4.58 3.80 26.85
C ASN A 18 -5.19 3.14 25.60
N SER A 19 -4.50 3.14 24.46
CA SER A 19 -5.00 2.39 23.31
C SER A 19 -4.50 0.93 23.37
N ARG A 20 -5.33 0.03 23.88
CA ARG A 20 -5.04 -1.41 24.05
C ARG A 20 -4.64 -2.17 22.79
N PHE A 21 -4.62 -1.56 21.60
CA PHE A 21 -4.53 -2.28 20.32
C PHE A 21 -3.57 -1.68 19.26
N SER A 22 -2.59 -0.87 19.61
CA SER A 22 -1.78 -0.28 18.56
C SER A 22 -0.32 -0.12 18.88
N ALA A 23 0.46 -0.58 17.92
CA ALA A 23 1.87 -0.26 17.85
C ALA A 23 2.11 1.27 17.95
N PRO A 24 3.12 1.71 18.68
CA PRO A 24 3.33 3.11 19.00
C PRO A 24 3.59 3.99 17.77
N LEU A 25 3.16 5.23 17.88
CA LEU A 25 3.53 6.34 17.02
C LEU A 25 4.17 7.40 17.91
N TYR A 26 5.37 7.84 17.56
CA TYR A 26 6.11 8.84 18.32
C TYR A 26 6.12 10.18 17.59
N CYS A 27 6.11 11.28 18.34
CA CYS A 27 6.49 12.59 17.84
C CYS A 27 8.02 12.71 17.92
N ALA A 28 8.60 13.37 16.94
CA ALA A 28 10.04 13.59 16.88
C ALA A 28 10.36 14.92 16.18
N HIS A 29 11.57 15.42 16.44
CA HIS A 29 12.10 16.59 15.77
C HIS A 29 13.56 16.38 15.34
N VAL A 30 14.07 17.29 14.53
CA VAL A 30 15.49 17.36 14.12
C VAL A 30 16.09 18.63 14.70
N SER A 31 17.19 18.50 15.42
CA SER A 31 17.93 19.62 16.02
C SER A 31 18.80 20.37 15.00
N ASN A 32 19.32 19.68 13.99
CA ASN A 32 20.17 20.28 12.96
C ASN A 32 19.38 21.21 12.07
N GLN A 33 19.72 22.51 12.08
CA GLN A 33 19.04 23.57 11.32
C GLN A 33 19.23 23.44 9.80
N ASP A 34 20.29 22.82 9.33
CA ASP A 34 20.56 22.57 7.91
C ASP A 34 19.77 21.37 7.35
N SER A 35 19.10 20.63 8.22
CA SER A 35 18.31 19.49 7.82
C SER A 35 17.05 19.93 7.07
N PRO A 36 16.70 19.28 5.94
CA PRO A 36 15.42 19.52 5.25
C PRO A 36 14.19 19.12 6.09
N LEU A 37 14.39 18.48 7.24
CA LEU A 37 13.37 18.15 8.22
C LEU A 37 13.25 19.19 9.33
N TYR A 38 14.14 20.17 9.40
CA TYR A 38 14.09 21.21 10.42
C TYR A 38 12.73 21.95 10.39
N LYS A 39 12.14 22.17 11.55
CA LYS A 39 10.79 22.74 11.72
C LYS A 39 9.63 21.96 11.08
N LYS A 40 9.86 20.75 10.55
CA LYS A 40 8.77 19.86 10.09
C LYS A 40 8.26 19.00 11.24
N LYS A 41 6.96 18.65 11.20
CA LYS A 41 6.41 17.61 12.08
C LYS A 41 6.86 16.25 11.61
N VAL A 42 7.66 15.58 12.43
CA VAL A 42 8.14 14.23 12.18
C VAL A 42 7.39 13.26 13.10
N TYR A 43 6.93 12.18 12.53
CA TYR A 43 6.36 11.04 13.26
C TYR A 43 7.22 9.81 13.02
N VAL A 44 7.43 9.02 14.07
CA VAL A 44 8.17 7.75 13.96
C VAL A 44 7.23 6.59 14.23
N ILE A 45 7.21 5.63 13.30
CA ILE A 45 6.49 4.37 13.41
C ILE A 45 7.50 3.27 13.75
N SER A 46 7.25 2.55 14.84
CA SER A 46 8.02 1.37 15.21
C SER A 46 7.14 0.37 15.96
N ASN A 47 7.45 -0.92 15.84
CA ASN A 47 6.85 -1.99 16.63
C ASN A 47 7.67 -2.30 17.90
N ARG A 48 8.82 -1.61 18.05
CA ARG A 48 9.73 -1.73 19.20
C ARG A 48 9.96 -0.35 19.79
N ASP A 49 10.47 -0.30 21.00
CA ASP A 49 10.93 0.94 21.59
C ASP A 49 12.04 1.54 20.70
N VAL A 50 12.03 2.84 20.56
CA VAL A 50 12.97 3.60 19.71
C VAL A 50 13.97 4.40 20.55
N GLY A 51 13.84 4.36 21.89
CA GLY A 51 14.67 5.17 22.79
C GLY A 51 14.45 6.67 22.58
N THR A 52 15.45 7.48 22.92
CA THR A 52 15.42 8.94 22.82
C THR A 52 15.94 9.48 21.49
N HIS A 53 16.68 8.69 20.74
CA HIS A 53 17.26 9.06 19.44
C HIS A 53 17.02 7.93 18.44
N LEU A 54 16.73 8.29 17.21
CA LEU A 54 16.57 7.32 16.12
C LEU A 54 17.28 7.81 14.87
N TYR A 55 18.21 7.00 14.35
CA TYR A 55 18.64 7.10 12.97
C TYR A 55 17.75 6.23 12.09
N GLY A 56 16.86 6.85 11.34
CA GLY A 56 15.78 6.18 10.63
C GLY A 56 15.61 6.66 9.19
N LYS A 57 14.69 6.01 8.49
CA LYS A 57 14.37 6.30 7.08
C LYS A 57 13.01 6.98 6.95
N VAL A 58 12.91 7.97 6.09
CA VAL A 58 11.62 8.55 5.68
C VAL A 58 10.87 7.54 4.81
N ILE A 59 9.77 7.02 5.33
CA ILE A 59 8.94 6.00 4.68
C ILE A 59 7.65 6.56 4.09
N ALA A 60 7.19 7.72 4.57
CA ALA A 60 6.04 8.41 3.97
C ALA A 60 6.06 9.91 4.20
N VAL A 61 5.31 10.62 3.37
CA VAL A 61 5.03 12.06 3.50
C VAL A 61 3.52 12.25 3.35
N ALA A 62 2.90 12.91 4.34
CA ALA A 62 1.50 13.29 4.31
C ALA A 62 1.37 14.79 4.05
N ASN A 63 0.63 15.13 2.98
CA ASN A 63 0.41 16.52 2.55
C ASN A 63 -1.10 16.81 2.50
N LYS A 64 -1.51 17.96 3.05
CA LYS A 64 -2.91 18.41 3.06
C LYS A 64 -3.28 19.33 1.87
N GLY A 65 -2.32 19.64 1.01
CA GLY A 65 -2.48 20.62 -0.07
C GLY A 65 -1.71 21.91 0.16
N MET A 66 -1.93 22.89 -0.70
CA MET A 66 -1.19 24.18 -0.67
C MET A 66 -1.30 24.87 0.69
N GLY A 67 -0.17 25.37 1.20
CA GLY A 67 -0.08 26.12 2.46
C GLY A 67 -0.05 25.27 3.73
N SER A 68 -0.23 23.97 3.67
CA SER A 68 -0.13 23.10 4.85
C SER A 68 1.28 22.57 5.06
N ARG A 69 1.74 22.52 6.32
CA ARG A 69 3.02 21.90 6.64
C ARG A 69 2.95 20.38 6.41
N GLU A 70 3.86 19.87 5.60
CA GLU A 70 4.04 18.43 5.40
C GLU A 70 4.30 17.74 6.73
N LYS A 71 3.72 16.56 6.91
CA LYS A 71 4.07 15.63 8.00
C LYS A 71 4.95 14.54 7.42
N VAL A 72 6.07 14.31 8.04
CA VAL A 72 7.04 13.30 7.64
C VAL A 72 6.88 12.08 8.54
N VAL A 73 6.85 10.89 7.95
CA VAL A 73 6.79 9.63 8.68
C VAL A 73 8.10 8.88 8.46
N MET A 74 8.73 8.53 9.56
CA MET A 74 9.98 7.77 9.58
C MET A 74 9.79 6.41 10.26
N ALA A 75 10.72 5.50 10.00
CA ALA A 75 10.81 4.21 10.67
C ALA A 75 12.28 3.79 10.81
N PRO A 76 12.61 2.85 11.71
CA PRO A 76 13.93 2.23 11.76
C PRO A 76 14.34 1.69 10.38
N LEU A 77 15.65 1.70 10.06
CA LEU A 77 16.18 1.47 8.72
C LEU A 77 15.67 0.19 8.04
N ASN A 78 15.54 -0.89 8.79
CA ASN A 78 15.17 -2.20 8.29
C ASN A 78 13.66 -2.50 8.40
N SER A 79 12.85 -1.48 8.72
CA SER A 79 11.40 -1.64 8.84
C SER A 79 10.69 -1.32 7.54
N ILE A 80 9.68 -2.12 7.22
CA ILE A 80 8.80 -1.91 6.06
C ILE A 80 7.38 -1.75 6.58
N TYR A 81 6.75 -0.62 6.23
CA TYR A 81 5.36 -0.33 6.53
C TYR A 81 4.67 0.10 5.24
N TYR A 82 3.53 -0.51 4.96
CA TYR A 82 2.70 -0.17 3.81
C TYR A 82 1.68 0.91 4.14
N SER A 83 1.10 1.51 3.11
CA SER A 83 0.15 2.62 3.24
C SER A 83 -0.97 2.37 4.27
N PRO A 84 -1.65 1.21 4.34
CA PRO A 84 -2.71 0.95 5.32
C PRO A 84 -2.23 1.05 6.76
N GLU A 85 -1.06 0.49 7.08
CA GLU A 85 -0.49 0.53 8.43
C GLU A 85 -0.14 1.96 8.84
N ILE A 86 0.44 2.73 7.91
CA ILE A 86 0.79 4.14 8.14
C ILE A 86 -0.49 4.96 8.35
N ARG A 87 -1.52 4.78 7.50
CA ARG A 87 -2.82 5.45 7.63
C ARG A 87 -3.50 5.14 8.95
N CYS A 88 -3.54 3.87 9.35
CA CYS A 88 -4.13 3.42 10.61
C CYS A 88 -3.47 4.12 11.81
N ARG A 89 -2.15 4.31 11.81
CA ARG A 89 -1.46 4.99 12.91
C ARG A 89 -1.66 6.51 12.87
N LEU A 90 -1.58 7.11 11.68
CA LEU A 90 -1.79 8.54 11.51
C LEU A 90 -3.22 8.97 11.83
N SER A 91 -4.24 8.14 11.57
CA SER A 91 -5.65 8.46 11.87
C SER A 91 -5.92 8.73 13.35
N ARG A 92 -5.04 8.29 14.24
CA ARG A 92 -5.14 8.51 15.70
C ARG A 92 -4.62 9.87 16.15
N ILE A 93 -3.96 10.61 15.27
CA ILE A 93 -3.52 11.96 15.56
C ILE A 93 -4.75 12.87 15.57
N ARG A 94 -5.03 13.48 16.72
CA ARG A 94 -6.13 14.45 16.85
C ARG A 94 -5.96 15.56 15.79
N ASN A 95 -7.02 15.88 15.08
CA ASN A 95 -7.07 16.93 14.06
C ASN A 95 -6.09 16.71 12.88
N ILE A 96 -5.80 15.45 12.53
CA ILE A 96 -4.95 15.18 11.36
C ILE A 96 -5.61 15.72 10.08
N GLY A 97 -6.95 15.68 9.98
CA GLY A 97 -7.75 16.10 8.83
C GLY A 97 -7.43 15.30 7.55
N PRO A 98 -8.07 15.59 6.43
CA PRO A 98 -7.79 14.92 5.15
C PRO A 98 -6.37 15.22 4.68
N TYR A 99 -5.70 14.21 4.12
CA TYR A 99 -4.34 14.31 3.57
C TYR A 99 -4.11 13.32 2.46
N LYS A 100 -3.22 13.67 1.53
CA LYS A 100 -2.66 12.76 0.54
C LYS A 100 -1.38 12.14 1.11
N LEU A 101 -1.29 10.82 1.07
CA LEU A 101 -0.15 10.07 1.61
C LEU A 101 0.69 9.51 0.47
N TYR A 102 1.98 9.83 0.47
CA TYR A 102 2.97 9.31 -0.45
C TYR A 102 3.89 8.36 0.32
N CYS A 103 3.88 7.08 -0.03
CA CYS A 103 4.63 6.04 0.68
C CYS A 103 5.83 5.55 -0.13
N LEU A 104 6.90 5.16 0.58
CA LEU A 104 8.07 4.50 -0.01
C LEU A 104 7.75 3.04 -0.42
N TYR A 105 6.86 2.39 0.35
CA TYR A 105 6.45 1.02 0.14
C TYR A 105 4.96 0.96 -0.17
N GLU A 106 4.63 0.35 -1.30
CA GLU A 106 3.26 0.07 -1.72
C GLU A 106 3.05 -1.43 -1.82
N LYS A 107 1.82 -1.89 -1.59
CA LYS A 107 1.42 -3.27 -1.73
C LYS A 107 0.14 -3.35 -2.53
N SER A 108 0.12 -4.25 -3.52
CA SER A 108 -1.06 -4.57 -4.30
C SER A 108 -1.28 -6.08 -4.30
N CYS A 109 -2.54 -6.49 -4.32
CA CYS A 109 -2.91 -7.89 -4.42
C CYS A 109 -3.87 -8.09 -5.60
N GLY A 110 -3.79 -9.26 -6.23
CA GLY A 110 -4.63 -9.60 -7.36
C GLY A 110 -4.62 -11.09 -7.65
N ALA A 111 -5.22 -11.49 -8.77
CA ALA A 111 -5.30 -12.89 -9.13
C ALA A 111 -5.14 -13.14 -10.63
N VAL A 112 -4.51 -14.27 -10.95
CA VAL A 112 -4.66 -14.95 -12.24
C VAL A 112 -6.01 -15.64 -12.21
N ILE A 113 -6.97 -15.09 -12.96
CA ILE A 113 -8.32 -15.61 -13.01
C ILE A 113 -8.43 -16.60 -14.17
N TYR A 114 -9.02 -17.77 -13.91
CA TYR A 114 -9.35 -18.71 -14.97
C TYR A 114 -10.82 -19.15 -14.92
N LYS A 115 -11.32 -19.55 -16.07
CA LYS A 115 -12.57 -20.33 -16.25
C LYS A 115 -12.25 -21.61 -17.03
N VAL A 116 -13.15 -22.58 -16.95
CA VAL A 116 -13.14 -23.75 -17.84
C VAL A 116 -14.30 -23.60 -18.82
N GLU A 117 -13.99 -23.64 -20.09
CA GLU A 117 -14.95 -23.57 -21.19
C GLU A 117 -14.48 -24.55 -22.27
N ASP A 118 -15.39 -25.38 -22.78
CA ASP A 118 -15.10 -26.42 -23.78
C ASP A 118 -13.94 -27.35 -23.35
N ASN A 119 -13.89 -27.70 -22.07
CA ASN A 119 -12.83 -28.51 -21.45
C ASN A 119 -11.42 -27.88 -21.48
N GLU A 120 -11.31 -26.58 -21.80
CA GLU A 120 -10.08 -25.82 -21.81
C GLU A 120 -10.06 -24.73 -20.72
N ARG A 121 -8.86 -24.44 -20.20
CA ARG A 121 -8.68 -23.32 -19.26
C ARG A 121 -8.40 -22.05 -20.04
N LYS A 122 -9.26 -21.07 -19.84
CA LYS A 122 -9.06 -19.71 -20.35
C LYS A 122 -8.71 -18.76 -19.20
N TYR A 123 -7.72 -17.92 -19.40
CA TYR A 123 -7.18 -16.97 -18.42
C TYR A 123 -7.56 -15.55 -18.78
N LEU A 124 -7.99 -14.78 -17.77
CA LEU A 124 -8.40 -13.39 -17.95
C LEU A 124 -7.20 -12.45 -17.85
N LEU A 125 -7.06 -11.60 -18.84
CA LEU A 125 -6.21 -10.40 -18.79
C LEU A 125 -7.08 -9.16 -18.93
N VAL A 126 -6.68 -8.09 -18.24
CA VAL A 126 -7.28 -6.76 -18.33
C VAL A 126 -6.25 -5.75 -18.83
N LYS A 127 -6.72 -4.68 -19.47
CA LYS A 127 -5.90 -3.56 -19.92
C LYS A 127 -6.32 -2.31 -19.18
N ASN A 128 -5.46 -1.81 -18.30
CA ASN A 128 -5.70 -0.56 -17.59
C ASN A 128 -5.57 0.63 -18.56
N ARG A 129 -6.45 1.63 -18.44
CA ARG A 129 -6.47 2.83 -19.32
C ARG A 129 -5.13 3.56 -19.39
N ASN A 130 -4.39 3.58 -18.29
CA ASN A 130 -3.11 4.27 -18.21
C ASN A 130 -1.91 3.34 -18.40
N ALA A 131 -2.12 2.08 -18.80
CA ALA A 131 -1.06 1.10 -19.01
C ALA A 131 -0.95 0.70 -20.48
N LYS A 132 0.29 0.59 -20.99
CA LYS A 132 0.56 0.12 -22.35
C LYS A 132 0.50 -1.40 -22.51
N HIS A 133 0.30 -2.15 -21.41
CA HIS A 133 0.36 -3.61 -21.40
C HIS A 133 -0.87 -4.22 -20.75
N TRP A 134 -1.12 -5.47 -21.12
CA TRP A 134 -2.11 -6.32 -20.48
C TRP A 134 -1.57 -6.88 -19.17
N GLY A 135 -2.43 -7.09 -18.19
CA GLY A 135 -2.04 -7.62 -16.90
C GLY A 135 -3.18 -8.37 -16.19
N PHE A 136 -2.88 -8.90 -15.01
CA PHE A 136 -3.90 -9.49 -14.15
C PHE A 136 -4.58 -8.41 -13.32
N PRO A 137 -5.89 -8.55 -13.04
CA PRO A 137 -6.61 -7.66 -12.13
C PRO A 137 -5.93 -7.60 -10.76
N LYS A 138 -5.66 -6.40 -10.28
CA LYS A 138 -4.98 -6.15 -9.00
C LYS A 138 -5.05 -4.69 -8.60
N GLY A 139 -5.13 -4.43 -7.32
CA GLY A 139 -5.02 -3.06 -6.81
C GLY A 139 -4.47 -3.00 -5.39
N HIS A 140 -4.55 -1.83 -4.80
CA HIS A 140 -3.90 -1.53 -3.53
C HIS A 140 -4.66 -2.17 -2.36
N ILE A 141 -3.89 -2.73 -1.42
CA ILE A 141 -4.44 -3.21 -0.16
C ILE A 141 -4.98 -2.04 0.67
N GLU A 142 -6.14 -2.22 1.28
CA GLU A 142 -6.79 -1.24 2.15
C GLU A 142 -6.64 -1.58 3.63
N VAL A 143 -7.04 -0.61 4.49
CA VAL A 143 -6.96 -0.78 5.94
C VAL A 143 -7.89 -1.90 6.39
N GLY A 144 -7.35 -2.89 7.10
CA GLY A 144 -8.11 -4.02 7.64
C GLY A 144 -8.29 -5.20 6.69
N GLU A 145 -7.87 -5.08 5.42
CA GLU A 145 -7.95 -6.18 4.47
C GLU A 145 -6.81 -7.20 4.62
N SER A 146 -7.13 -8.46 4.40
CA SER A 146 -6.14 -9.48 4.09
C SER A 146 -5.72 -9.42 2.61
N GLU A 147 -4.60 -10.05 2.25
CA GLU A 147 -4.17 -10.13 0.84
C GLU A 147 -5.21 -10.83 -0.05
N LYS A 148 -5.88 -11.86 0.48
CA LYS A 148 -6.93 -12.60 -0.25
C LYS A 148 -8.20 -11.75 -0.44
N ASP A 149 -8.57 -10.96 0.58
CA ASP A 149 -9.74 -10.09 0.50
C ASP A 149 -9.50 -8.96 -0.50
N THR A 150 -8.34 -8.32 -0.45
CA THR A 150 -7.93 -7.33 -1.46
C THR A 150 -7.99 -7.92 -2.87
N ALA A 151 -7.42 -9.12 -3.08
CA ALA A 151 -7.43 -9.73 -4.41
C ALA A 151 -8.85 -10.02 -4.92
N LYS A 152 -9.76 -10.46 -4.05
CA LYS A 152 -11.18 -10.67 -4.41
C LYS A 152 -11.90 -9.36 -4.72
N ARG A 153 -11.71 -8.32 -3.88
CA ARG A 153 -12.30 -7.00 -4.07
C ARG A 153 -11.85 -6.38 -5.39
N GLU A 154 -10.55 -6.34 -5.64
CA GLU A 154 -9.98 -5.75 -6.86
C GLU A 154 -10.45 -6.49 -8.14
N VAL A 155 -10.49 -7.83 -8.09
CA VAL A 155 -11.08 -8.60 -9.20
C VAL A 155 -12.53 -8.22 -9.43
N LYS A 156 -13.31 -8.10 -8.36
CA LYS A 156 -14.73 -7.71 -8.44
C LYS A 156 -14.91 -6.30 -9.00
N GLU A 157 -14.10 -5.34 -8.55
CA GLU A 157 -14.14 -3.94 -8.98
C GLU A 157 -13.72 -3.81 -10.45
N GLU A 158 -12.56 -4.37 -10.84
CA GLU A 158 -12.04 -4.24 -12.20
C GLU A 158 -12.80 -5.07 -13.25
N THR A 159 -13.42 -6.20 -12.86
CA THR A 159 -13.98 -7.17 -13.83
C THR A 159 -15.43 -7.57 -13.60
N GLY A 160 -16.03 -7.21 -12.46
CA GLY A 160 -17.36 -7.65 -12.06
C GLY A 160 -17.46 -9.12 -11.63
N LEU A 161 -16.36 -9.89 -11.70
CA LEU A 161 -16.37 -11.32 -11.40
C LEU A 161 -16.19 -11.60 -9.91
N ASP A 162 -16.92 -12.61 -9.43
CA ASP A 162 -16.62 -13.26 -8.15
C ASP A 162 -15.70 -14.47 -8.39
N ILE A 163 -14.68 -14.62 -7.55
CA ILE A 163 -13.70 -15.70 -7.66
C ILE A 163 -13.61 -16.53 -6.39
N THR A 164 -13.26 -17.79 -6.56
CA THR A 164 -12.74 -18.65 -5.48
C THR A 164 -11.23 -18.72 -5.61
N ILE A 165 -10.51 -18.18 -4.63
CA ILE A 165 -9.05 -18.28 -4.58
C ILE A 165 -8.68 -19.73 -4.25
N LEU A 166 -7.77 -20.30 -5.04
CA LEU A 166 -7.21 -21.62 -4.79
C LEU A 166 -6.16 -21.55 -3.69
N ASP A 167 -6.17 -22.52 -2.80
CA ASP A 167 -5.14 -22.64 -1.77
C ASP A 167 -3.82 -23.14 -2.36
N GLY A 168 -2.73 -22.92 -1.63
CA GLY A 168 -1.39 -23.38 -2.01
C GLY A 168 -0.66 -22.55 -3.04
N PHE A 169 -1.31 -21.55 -3.69
CA PHE A 169 -0.62 -20.66 -4.63
C PHE A 169 -0.61 -19.22 -4.12
N ARG A 170 0.57 -18.69 -3.89
CA ARG A 170 0.84 -17.28 -3.59
C ARG A 170 2.21 -16.91 -4.16
N LYS A 171 2.25 -16.07 -5.17
CA LYS A 171 3.49 -15.55 -5.76
C LYS A 171 3.64 -14.07 -5.49
N THR A 172 4.87 -13.62 -5.33
CA THR A 172 5.19 -12.22 -5.07
C THR A 172 6.22 -11.72 -6.06
N GLY A 173 6.08 -10.46 -6.42
CA GLY A 173 7.07 -9.71 -7.20
C GLY A 173 7.29 -8.34 -6.61
N VAL A 174 8.51 -7.84 -6.67
CA VAL A 174 8.86 -6.47 -6.25
C VAL A 174 9.41 -5.72 -7.44
N TYR A 175 8.88 -4.53 -7.68
CA TYR A 175 9.38 -3.64 -8.71
C TYR A 175 9.32 -2.18 -8.27
N ARG A 176 9.91 -1.29 -9.04
CA ARG A 176 9.96 0.15 -8.77
C ARG A 176 9.28 0.92 -9.90
N PRO A 177 7.97 1.22 -9.78
CA PRO A 177 7.22 1.89 -10.86
C PRO A 177 7.71 3.33 -11.09
N PHE A 178 8.15 4.02 -10.04
CA PHE A 178 8.54 5.43 -10.07
C PHE A 178 9.84 5.64 -9.28
N GLY A 179 10.93 5.03 -9.73
CA GLY A 179 12.26 5.21 -9.17
C GLY A 179 12.42 4.77 -7.72
N LYS A 180 12.01 5.60 -6.76
CA LYS A 180 12.21 5.34 -5.32
C LYS A 180 11.14 4.44 -4.69
N ILE A 181 9.91 4.48 -5.20
CA ILE A 181 8.80 3.68 -4.66
C ILE A 181 9.06 2.20 -4.93
N LYS A 182 8.95 1.37 -3.89
CA LYS A 182 9.04 -0.09 -3.98
C LYS A 182 7.65 -0.67 -3.88
N LYS A 183 7.17 -1.31 -4.94
CA LYS A 183 5.85 -1.94 -5.00
C LYS A 183 5.98 -3.45 -4.88
N LEU A 184 5.41 -4.02 -3.82
CA LEU A 184 5.18 -5.45 -3.66
C LEU A 184 3.85 -5.79 -4.34
N VAL A 185 3.86 -6.75 -5.22
CA VAL A 185 2.64 -7.34 -5.81
C VAL A 185 2.51 -8.77 -5.33
N VAL A 186 1.33 -9.12 -4.84
CA VAL A 186 0.96 -10.47 -4.43
C VAL A 186 -0.10 -10.99 -5.39
N ILE A 187 0.15 -12.13 -5.99
CA ILE A 187 -0.75 -12.74 -6.98
C ILE A 187 -1.18 -14.12 -6.49
N PHE A 188 -2.48 -14.34 -6.52
CA PHE A 188 -3.14 -15.62 -6.28
C PHE A 188 -3.62 -16.24 -7.60
N VAL A 189 -4.14 -17.46 -7.53
CA VAL A 189 -4.93 -18.07 -8.61
C VAL A 189 -6.36 -18.15 -8.15
N GLY A 190 -7.30 -17.72 -9.00
CA GLY A 190 -8.73 -17.72 -8.71
C GLY A 190 -9.54 -18.35 -9.84
N LYS A 191 -10.50 -19.22 -9.49
CA LYS A 191 -11.50 -19.73 -10.42
C LYS A 191 -12.66 -18.77 -10.44
N ALA A 192 -13.05 -18.30 -11.64
CA ALA A 192 -14.28 -17.51 -11.82
C ALA A 192 -15.49 -18.38 -11.43
N LYS A 193 -16.37 -17.84 -10.57
CA LYS A 193 -17.58 -18.57 -10.15
C LYS A 193 -18.63 -18.57 -11.23
N ASN A 194 -19.00 -17.38 -11.73
CA ASN A 194 -20.00 -17.17 -12.78
C ASN A 194 -19.84 -15.77 -13.36
N GLY A 195 -20.47 -15.56 -14.53
CA GLY A 195 -20.78 -14.23 -15.01
C GLY A 195 -19.98 -13.78 -16.21
N GLN A 196 -20.54 -12.76 -16.83
CA GLN A 196 -19.89 -12.00 -17.87
C GLN A 196 -18.98 -10.97 -17.24
N VAL A 197 -17.82 -10.74 -17.84
CA VAL A 197 -16.92 -9.66 -17.43
C VAL A 197 -17.60 -8.32 -17.69
N LYS A 198 -17.71 -7.51 -16.63
CA LYS A 198 -18.19 -6.13 -16.68
C LYS A 198 -17.07 -5.25 -16.18
N VAL A 199 -16.30 -4.68 -17.10
CA VAL A 199 -15.15 -3.84 -16.73
C VAL A 199 -15.59 -2.52 -16.11
N GLN A 200 -14.82 -2.08 -15.11
CA GLN A 200 -14.95 -0.74 -14.56
C GLN A 200 -14.34 0.28 -15.53
N ASN A 201 -15.16 0.93 -16.31
CA ASN A 201 -14.75 1.83 -17.39
C ASN A 201 -13.85 3.01 -16.97
N SER A 202 -13.83 3.38 -15.69
CA SER A 202 -12.93 4.42 -15.17
C SER A 202 -11.45 3.97 -15.15
N GLU A 203 -11.17 2.69 -14.97
CA GLU A 203 -9.83 2.15 -14.79
C GLU A 203 -9.43 1.15 -15.87
N ILE A 204 -10.37 0.33 -16.37
CA ILE A 204 -10.13 -0.74 -17.32
C ILE A 204 -10.64 -0.34 -18.72
N GLU A 205 -9.76 -0.43 -19.71
CA GLU A 205 -10.04 -0.16 -21.12
C GLU A 205 -10.68 -1.37 -21.83
N GLY A 206 -10.28 -2.60 -21.41
CA GLY A 206 -10.77 -3.82 -22.03
C GLY A 206 -10.27 -5.08 -21.31
N TYR A 207 -10.79 -6.22 -21.77
CA TYR A 207 -10.40 -7.53 -21.26
C TYR A 207 -10.27 -8.56 -22.39
N LYS A 208 -9.52 -9.64 -22.12
CA LYS A 208 -9.40 -10.80 -23.01
C LYS A 208 -9.33 -12.08 -22.21
N TRP A 209 -10.01 -13.12 -22.71
CA TRP A 209 -9.81 -14.50 -22.28
C TRP A 209 -8.85 -15.20 -23.25
N LEU A 210 -7.78 -15.77 -22.75
CA LEU A 210 -6.73 -16.40 -23.54
C LEU A 210 -6.46 -17.81 -23.04
N ASN A 211 -6.18 -18.72 -23.97
CA ASN A 211 -5.65 -20.05 -23.65
C ASN A 211 -4.18 -19.90 -23.26
N TYR A 212 -3.71 -20.83 -22.43
CA TYR A 212 -2.27 -21.00 -22.19
C TYR A 212 -1.69 -21.78 -23.38
N LYS A 213 -0.75 -21.20 -24.08
CA LYS A 213 0.03 -21.86 -25.12
C LYS A 213 1.43 -22.16 -24.60
#